data_9388444a1ed29c12dab952c0078e2f37
#
_entry.id   9388444a1ed29c12dab952c0078e2f37
#
_cell.length_a   1.000
_cell.length_b   1.000
_cell.length_c   1.000
_cell.angle_alpha   90.00
_cell.angle_beta   90.00
_cell.angle_gamma   90.00
#
_symmetry.space_group_name_H-M   'P 1'
#
loop_
_entity.id
_entity.type
_entity.pdbx_description
1 polymer ?
#
loop_
_entity_poly.entity_id
_entity_poly.type
_entity_poly.pdbx_seq_one_letter_code
_entity_poly.pdbx_strand_id
1 'polypeptide(L)'
;MTKYSNPMSRQVESLPELIEQQYEDLEPKTRTVMSFQEIFNIQRIVLTGCGDSLAAAMATKHAFEMLTGIPTEVVTAIELSRLYCKKHLGIDCRNPLVIAVSNSGTGARVEEAVQRARKHGCFVLGVTGNEESPLGRNSDKILKLDIPSFEGAPGTRSYLVSVMSLLLLAIRFGEVRLQYTMDQAMAYREDIKNQGQALKELLPQMEETCAQVAGKWKDFPCYDFIGAGFDYATAWFGHAKILEATGKFAMHINTEEWFHLNFFARNAREMGTVVVANTTNPCHSRSREMVKYANELHRPLVVITDGDASDFNGEEATYIKVPKPLYPITMPVTHFAPVCLIAAYISEIIGEKYGRGCEGDWAFCEDGACVKNSEIIVD
;
A
#
# COMPACT_ATOMS: atom_id res chain seq x y z
N MET A 1 21.96 -2.51 -17.88
CA MET A 1 20.58 -2.70 -18.35
C MET A 1 20.09 -4.05 -17.86
N THR A 2 19.02 -4.07 -17.10
CA THR A 2 18.39 -5.29 -16.63
C THR A 2 17.96 -6.15 -17.82
N LYS A 3 18.07 -7.46 -17.67
CA LYS A 3 17.71 -8.43 -18.72
C LYS A 3 16.21 -8.48 -19.01
N TYR A 4 15.37 -8.03 -18.07
CA TYR A 4 13.90 -8.11 -18.13
C TYR A 4 13.31 -6.71 -18.10
N SER A 5 12.33 -6.44 -18.98
CA SER A 5 11.59 -5.18 -19.01
C SER A 5 10.16 -5.44 -19.48
N ASN A 6 9.20 -5.16 -18.63
CA ASN A 6 7.78 -5.28 -18.92
C ASN A 6 7.01 -4.06 -18.38
N PRO A 7 5.71 -3.91 -18.66
CA PRO A 7 4.95 -2.75 -18.21
C PRO A 7 5.06 -2.46 -16.71
N MET A 8 5.09 -3.50 -15.86
CA MET A 8 5.15 -3.31 -14.41
C MET A 8 6.52 -2.83 -13.94
N SER A 9 7.63 -3.36 -14.49
CA SER A 9 8.98 -2.87 -14.16
C SER A 9 9.17 -1.42 -14.63
N ARG A 10 8.68 -1.06 -15.82
CA ARG A 10 8.70 0.32 -16.30
C ARG A 10 7.85 1.27 -15.46
N GLN A 11 6.74 0.79 -14.87
CA GLN A 11 6.00 1.57 -13.87
C GLN A 11 6.90 1.87 -12.65
N VAL A 12 7.67 0.90 -12.15
CA VAL A 12 8.62 1.12 -11.02
C VAL A 12 9.71 2.11 -11.41
N GLU A 13 10.31 1.96 -12.59
CA GLU A 13 11.33 2.88 -13.11
C GLU A 13 10.84 4.34 -13.17
N SER A 14 9.52 4.54 -13.40
CA SER A 14 8.90 5.87 -13.48
C SER A 14 8.52 6.47 -12.12
N LEU A 15 8.62 5.73 -11.00
CA LEU A 15 8.18 6.20 -9.68
C LEU A 15 8.91 7.46 -9.18
N PRO A 16 10.23 7.60 -9.35
CA PRO A 16 10.93 8.81 -8.89
C PRO A 16 10.36 10.10 -9.49
N GLU A 17 10.13 10.10 -10.79
CA GLU A 17 9.55 11.25 -11.50
C GLU A 17 8.07 11.44 -11.14
N LEU A 18 7.33 10.35 -10.96
CA LEU A 18 5.94 10.39 -10.54
C LEU A 18 5.78 11.00 -9.14
N ILE A 19 6.70 10.71 -8.20
CA ILE A 19 6.67 11.28 -6.84
C ILE A 19 6.74 12.81 -6.92
N GLU A 20 7.66 13.36 -7.70
CA GLU A 20 7.80 14.80 -7.89
C GLU A 20 6.53 15.42 -8.49
N GLN A 21 6.06 14.87 -9.62
CA GLN A 21 4.86 15.35 -10.31
C GLN A 21 3.62 15.28 -9.42
N GLN A 22 3.43 14.18 -8.70
CA GLN A 22 2.26 13.99 -7.85
C GLN A 22 2.33 14.80 -6.56
N TYR A 23 3.52 15.09 -6.06
CA TYR A 23 3.66 16.02 -4.95
C TYR A 23 3.17 17.42 -5.33
N GLU A 24 3.58 17.93 -6.49
CA GLU A 24 3.15 19.25 -6.97
C GLU A 24 1.64 19.32 -7.24
N ASP A 25 1.04 18.23 -7.68
CA ASP A 25 -0.41 18.16 -7.91
C ASP A 25 -1.21 18.02 -6.61
N LEU A 26 -0.82 17.10 -5.73
CA LEU A 26 -1.61 16.72 -4.56
C LEU A 26 -1.45 17.67 -3.38
N GLU A 27 -0.28 18.27 -3.18
CA GLU A 27 -0.02 19.11 -2.01
C GLU A 27 -1.01 20.29 -1.92
N PRO A 28 -1.23 21.11 -2.97
CA PRO A 28 -2.21 22.18 -2.93
C PRO A 28 -3.66 21.66 -2.83
N LYS A 29 -3.99 20.54 -3.45
CA LYS A 29 -5.32 19.93 -3.35
C LYS A 29 -5.64 19.50 -1.92
N THR A 30 -4.69 18.88 -1.23
CA THR A 30 -4.89 18.45 0.17
C THR A 30 -5.05 19.60 1.14
N ARG A 31 -4.53 20.79 0.81
CA ARG A 31 -4.74 22.01 1.61
C ARG A 31 -6.14 22.57 1.50
N THR A 32 -6.83 22.33 0.39
CA THR A 32 -8.08 23.01 0.04
C THR A 32 -9.30 22.10 0.04
N VAL A 33 -9.13 20.78 -0.06
CA VAL A 33 -10.23 19.81 -0.16
C VAL A 33 -11.16 19.86 1.06
N MET A 34 -10.61 20.12 2.24
CA MET A 34 -11.38 20.30 3.48
C MET A 34 -11.02 21.59 4.17
N SER A 35 -12.02 22.27 4.72
CA SER A 35 -11.85 23.49 5.50
C SER A 35 -11.25 23.22 6.89
N PHE A 36 -10.71 24.25 7.53
CA PHE A 36 -10.22 24.17 8.92
C PHE A 36 -11.27 23.62 9.87
N GLN A 37 -12.51 24.10 9.76
CA GLN A 37 -13.60 23.72 10.65
C GLN A 37 -13.99 22.25 10.46
N GLU A 38 -14.06 21.76 9.22
CA GLU A 38 -14.32 20.36 8.92
C GLU A 38 -13.26 19.47 9.56
N ILE A 39 -11.96 19.76 9.34
CA ILE A 39 -10.85 18.99 9.91
C ILE A 39 -10.85 19.03 11.45
N PHE A 40 -11.12 20.19 12.04
CA PHE A 40 -11.13 20.36 13.50
C PHE A 40 -12.22 19.53 14.18
N ASN A 41 -13.37 19.38 13.50
CA ASN A 41 -14.53 18.65 14.03
C ASN A 41 -14.38 17.12 13.96
N ILE A 42 -13.42 16.60 13.18
CA ILE A 42 -13.22 15.15 13.05
C ILE A 42 -12.67 14.59 14.36
N GLN A 43 -13.30 13.55 14.87
CA GLN A 43 -12.87 12.86 16.08
C GLN A 43 -12.57 11.37 15.85
N ARG A 44 -12.84 10.87 14.67
CA ARG A 44 -12.55 9.50 14.25
C ARG A 44 -12.39 9.45 12.74
N ILE A 45 -11.45 8.62 12.27
CA ILE A 45 -11.21 8.38 10.85
C ILE A 45 -11.40 6.89 10.57
N VAL A 46 -12.12 6.60 9.49
CA VAL A 46 -12.26 5.25 8.93
C VAL A 46 -11.72 5.28 7.52
N LEU A 47 -10.61 4.60 7.29
CA LEU A 47 -10.00 4.42 5.96
C LEU A 47 -10.56 3.15 5.33
N THR A 48 -10.95 3.19 4.06
CA THR A 48 -11.46 2.02 3.34
C THR A 48 -11.07 2.02 1.87
N GLY A 49 -11.10 0.85 1.27
CA GLY A 49 -10.82 0.59 -0.13
C GLY A 49 -10.85 -0.90 -0.43
N CYS A 50 -10.47 -1.26 -1.64
CA CYS A 50 -10.30 -2.65 -2.06
C CYS A 50 -8.95 -2.84 -2.74
N GLY A 51 -8.34 -4.02 -2.61
CA GLY A 51 -7.05 -4.34 -3.23
C GLY A 51 -5.97 -3.33 -2.86
N ASP A 52 -5.29 -2.76 -3.85
CA ASP A 52 -4.22 -1.78 -3.67
C ASP A 52 -4.65 -0.53 -2.89
N SER A 53 -5.91 -0.12 -3.02
CA SER A 53 -6.46 1.01 -2.26
C SER A 53 -6.62 0.68 -0.78
N LEU A 54 -6.94 -0.57 -0.43
CA LEU A 54 -6.94 -1.04 0.96
C LEU A 54 -5.50 -1.10 1.51
N ALA A 55 -4.55 -1.56 0.70
CA ALA A 55 -3.13 -1.56 1.08
C ALA A 55 -2.62 -0.14 1.35
N ALA A 56 -3.01 0.86 0.54
CA ALA A 56 -2.67 2.26 0.76
C ALA A 56 -3.29 2.81 2.07
N ALA A 57 -4.53 2.43 2.38
CA ALA A 57 -5.16 2.74 3.65
C ALA A 57 -4.38 2.14 4.84
N MET A 58 -3.98 0.87 4.76
CA MET A 58 -3.16 0.22 5.78
C MET A 58 -1.79 0.89 5.94
N ALA A 59 -1.15 1.26 4.84
CA ALA A 59 0.16 1.91 4.82
C ALA A 59 0.17 3.26 5.55
N THR A 60 -0.96 3.95 5.57
CA THR A 60 -1.06 5.33 6.09
C THR A 60 -1.80 5.44 7.43
N LYS A 61 -2.39 4.35 7.92
CA LYS A 61 -3.11 4.35 9.21
C LYS A 61 -2.31 4.95 10.34
N HIS A 62 -1.08 4.46 10.55
CA HIS A 62 -0.22 4.94 11.63
C HIS A 62 0.19 6.41 11.46
N ALA A 63 0.33 6.89 10.22
CA ALA A 63 0.59 8.29 9.95
C ALA A 63 -0.59 9.17 10.41
N PHE A 64 -1.84 8.78 10.10
CA PHE A 64 -3.02 9.49 10.61
C PHE A 64 -3.03 9.51 12.14
N GLU A 65 -2.86 8.38 12.81
CA GLU A 65 -2.86 8.31 14.28
C GLU A 65 -1.76 9.18 14.89
N MET A 66 -0.52 9.04 14.40
CA MET A 66 0.64 9.75 14.96
C MET A 66 0.61 11.25 14.70
N LEU A 67 0.19 11.67 13.51
CA LEU A 67 0.22 13.07 13.11
C LEU A 67 -0.99 13.86 13.60
N THR A 68 -2.13 13.21 13.80
CA THR A 68 -3.38 13.90 14.10
C THR A 68 -3.88 13.69 15.53
N GLY A 69 -3.45 12.63 16.20
CA GLY A 69 -4.02 12.16 17.47
C GLY A 69 -5.44 11.63 17.35
N ILE A 70 -5.97 11.44 16.13
CA ILE A 70 -7.32 10.95 15.90
C ILE A 70 -7.31 9.43 15.80
N PRO A 71 -8.16 8.71 16.56
CA PRO A 71 -8.34 7.27 16.37
C PRO A 71 -8.68 6.94 14.91
N THR A 72 -7.87 6.10 14.29
CA THR A 72 -7.98 5.76 12.87
C THR A 72 -8.07 4.26 12.68
N GLU A 73 -9.08 3.81 11.96
CA GLU A 73 -9.29 2.40 11.62
C GLU A 73 -9.16 2.19 10.12
N VAL A 74 -8.68 1.01 9.74
CA VAL A 74 -8.78 0.52 8.36
C VAL A 74 -9.81 -0.59 8.34
N VAL A 75 -10.86 -0.40 7.56
CA VAL A 75 -11.98 -1.33 7.47
C VAL A 75 -12.16 -1.74 6.02
N THR A 76 -12.28 -3.03 5.75
CA THR A 76 -12.56 -3.50 4.40
C THR A 76 -13.88 -2.95 3.89
N ALA A 77 -14.00 -2.71 2.59
CA ALA A 77 -15.22 -2.14 2.03
C ALA A 77 -16.45 -3.02 2.30
N ILE A 78 -16.30 -4.35 2.31
CA ILE A 78 -17.42 -5.27 2.63
C ILE A 78 -17.84 -5.20 4.11
N GLU A 79 -16.89 -5.06 5.03
CA GLU A 79 -17.24 -4.90 6.46
C GLU A 79 -17.87 -3.55 6.72
N LEU A 80 -17.35 -2.48 6.13
CA LEU A 80 -17.91 -1.14 6.27
C LEU A 80 -19.34 -1.07 5.69
N SER A 81 -19.57 -1.72 4.55
CA SER A 81 -20.86 -1.72 3.89
C SER A 81 -21.94 -2.56 4.60
N ARG A 82 -21.55 -3.64 5.32
CA ARG A 82 -22.54 -4.60 5.83
C ARG A 82 -22.49 -4.90 7.31
N LEU A 83 -21.29 -4.87 7.90
CA LEU A 83 -21.10 -5.36 9.28
C LEU A 83 -20.76 -4.26 10.28
N TYR A 84 -20.13 -3.18 9.82
CA TYR A 84 -19.66 -2.11 10.68
C TYR A 84 -20.83 -1.50 11.49
N CYS A 85 -20.59 -1.32 12.79
CA CYS A 85 -21.66 -0.89 13.71
C CYS A 85 -22.21 0.49 13.33
N LYS A 86 -23.52 0.57 13.10
CA LYS A 86 -24.23 1.82 12.72
C LYS A 86 -24.00 2.95 13.71
N LYS A 87 -23.90 2.65 15.01
CA LYS A 87 -23.61 3.63 16.05
C LYS A 87 -22.23 4.27 15.91
N HIS A 88 -21.31 3.60 15.24
CA HIS A 88 -20.00 4.14 14.95
C HIS A 88 -19.96 4.98 13.66
N LEU A 89 -21.05 5.02 12.90
CA LEU A 89 -21.20 5.76 11.65
C LEU A 89 -21.88 7.13 11.80
N GLY A 90 -21.88 7.75 12.98
CA GLY A 90 -22.27 9.16 13.10
C GLY A 90 -23.47 9.49 13.97
N ILE A 91 -24.20 8.51 14.50
CA ILE A 91 -25.36 8.76 15.35
C ILE A 91 -24.95 9.33 16.72
N ASP A 92 -23.74 9.10 17.18
CA ASP A 92 -23.25 9.46 18.52
C ASP A 92 -22.18 10.58 18.52
N CYS A 93 -22.28 11.56 17.64
CA CYS A 93 -21.57 12.84 17.75
C CYS A 93 -20.04 12.79 17.73
N ARG A 94 -19.40 11.71 17.29
CA ARG A 94 -17.93 11.66 17.15
C ARG A 94 -17.42 12.13 15.79
N ASN A 95 -18.29 12.78 15.00
CA ASN A 95 -17.99 13.28 13.68
C ASN A 95 -17.03 12.37 12.89
N PRO A 96 -17.42 11.13 12.58
CA PRO A 96 -16.53 10.23 11.85
C PRO A 96 -16.35 10.72 10.42
N LEU A 97 -15.11 10.71 9.98
CA LEU A 97 -14.74 10.88 8.59
C LEU A 97 -14.46 9.52 7.99
N VAL A 98 -15.16 9.17 6.93
CA VAL A 98 -14.83 8.02 6.08
C VAL A 98 -13.99 8.54 4.92
N ILE A 99 -12.75 8.06 4.78
CA ILE A 99 -11.90 8.30 3.62
C ILE A 99 -11.93 7.01 2.77
N ALA A 100 -12.61 7.08 1.65
CA ALA A 100 -12.76 5.94 0.73
C ALA A 100 -11.84 6.12 -0.48
N VAL A 101 -10.95 5.16 -0.68
CA VAL A 101 -9.94 5.20 -1.75
C VAL A 101 -10.30 4.23 -2.87
N SER A 102 -10.37 4.73 -4.10
CA SER A 102 -10.52 3.92 -5.30
C SER A 102 -10.13 4.73 -6.53
N ASN A 103 -9.02 4.40 -7.18
CA ASN A 103 -8.57 5.15 -8.35
C ASN A 103 -9.62 5.20 -9.46
N SER A 104 -10.23 4.07 -9.83
CA SER A 104 -11.33 4.03 -10.82
C SER A 104 -12.66 4.55 -10.27
N GLY A 105 -12.87 4.46 -8.95
CA GLY A 105 -14.11 4.82 -8.27
C GLY A 105 -15.31 3.92 -8.58
N THR A 106 -15.12 2.78 -9.29
CA THR A 106 -16.19 1.94 -9.84
C THR A 106 -16.45 0.65 -9.07
N GLY A 107 -15.71 0.36 -8.00
CA GLY A 107 -15.88 -0.86 -7.22
C GLY A 107 -17.20 -0.87 -6.43
N ALA A 108 -18.08 -1.83 -6.68
CA ALA A 108 -19.41 -1.92 -6.08
C ALA A 108 -19.37 -1.93 -4.54
N ARG A 109 -18.40 -2.62 -3.92
CA ARG A 109 -18.30 -2.62 -2.45
C ARG A 109 -17.88 -1.27 -1.87
N VAL A 110 -17.04 -0.51 -2.57
CA VAL A 110 -16.68 0.84 -2.13
C VAL A 110 -17.88 1.77 -2.26
N GLU A 111 -18.62 1.70 -3.36
CA GLU A 111 -19.86 2.45 -3.53
C GLU A 111 -20.86 2.16 -2.41
N GLU A 112 -21.16 0.88 -2.13
CA GLU A 112 -22.05 0.45 -1.08
C GLU A 112 -21.62 0.97 0.30
N ALA A 113 -20.31 0.90 0.58
CA ALA A 113 -19.75 1.37 1.85
C ALA A 113 -19.95 2.87 2.06
N VAL A 114 -19.70 3.69 1.03
CA VAL A 114 -19.88 5.15 1.14
C VAL A 114 -21.37 5.55 1.18
N GLN A 115 -22.23 4.88 0.42
CA GLN A 115 -23.69 5.11 0.51
C GLN A 115 -24.21 4.83 1.91
N ARG A 116 -23.79 3.70 2.51
CA ARG A 116 -24.17 3.35 3.88
C ARG A 116 -23.60 4.34 4.89
N ALA A 117 -22.34 4.73 4.78
CA ALA A 117 -21.72 5.70 5.66
C ALA A 117 -22.49 7.02 5.66
N ARG A 118 -22.82 7.56 4.49
CA ARG A 118 -23.61 8.79 4.35
C ARG A 118 -25.03 8.66 4.90
N LYS A 119 -25.71 7.54 4.62
CA LYS A 119 -27.03 7.24 5.17
C LYS A 119 -27.06 7.33 6.70
N HIS A 120 -25.97 6.96 7.35
CA HIS A 120 -25.82 7.03 8.80
C HIS A 120 -25.14 8.30 9.32
N GLY A 121 -24.94 9.33 8.48
CA GLY A 121 -24.49 10.66 8.87
C GLY A 121 -22.98 10.87 8.91
N CYS A 122 -22.18 9.93 8.37
CA CYS A 122 -20.75 10.17 8.20
C CYS A 122 -20.47 11.22 7.14
N PHE A 123 -19.42 11.98 7.35
CA PHE A 123 -18.82 12.79 6.32
C PHE A 123 -17.88 11.91 5.47
N VAL A 124 -18.03 11.91 4.16
CA VAL A 124 -17.28 11.06 3.24
C VAL A 124 -16.35 11.89 2.36
N LEU A 125 -15.05 11.59 2.44
CA LEU A 125 -14.04 12.07 1.50
C LEU A 125 -13.68 10.94 0.53
N GLY A 126 -14.05 11.10 -0.73
CA GLY A 126 -13.62 10.22 -1.82
C GLY A 126 -12.22 10.60 -2.32
N VAL A 127 -11.35 9.60 -2.46
CA VAL A 127 -10.03 9.74 -3.08
C VAL A 127 -10.04 8.92 -4.37
N THR A 128 -10.16 9.60 -5.52
CA THR A 128 -10.42 8.94 -6.80
C THR A 128 -9.89 9.73 -7.99
N GLY A 129 -9.53 9.03 -9.07
CA GLY A 129 -9.19 9.65 -10.36
C GLY A 129 -10.40 10.05 -11.20
N ASN A 130 -11.60 9.61 -10.83
CA ASN A 130 -12.82 9.88 -11.58
C ASN A 130 -13.95 10.41 -10.68
N GLU A 131 -14.15 11.72 -10.73
CA GLU A 131 -15.17 12.43 -9.94
C GLU A 131 -16.59 12.02 -10.30
N GLU A 132 -16.81 11.61 -11.57
CA GLU A 132 -18.11 11.14 -12.06
C GLU A 132 -18.36 9.66 -11.77
N SER A 133 -17.45 8.98 -11.10
CA SER A 133 -17.62 7.59 -10.70
C SER A 133 -18.69 7.42 -9.60
N PRO A 134 -19.18 6.20 -9.36
CA PRO A 134 -20.05 5.93 -8.21
C PRO A 134 -19.47 6.42 -6.87
N LEU A 135 -18.18 6.24 -6.63
CA LEU A 135 -17.52 6.80 -5.44
C LEU A 135 -17.58 8.33 -5.42
N GLY A 136 -17.23 8.98 -6.54
CA GLY A 136 -17.24 10.44 -6.61
C GLY A 136 -18.62 11.02 -6.31
N ARG A 137 -19.65 10.55 -7.01
CA ARG A 137 -21.04 11.00 -6.83
C ARG A 137 -21.61 10.75 -5.42
N ASN A 138 -21.10 9.75 -4.72
CA ASN A 138 -21.53 9.41 -3.35
C ASN A 138 -20.60 9.97 -2.27
N SER A 139 -19.68 10.87 -2.57
CA SER A 139 -18.80 11.54 -1.61
C SER A 139 -19.28 12.96 -1.31
N ASP A 140 -19.03 13.48 -0.11
CA ASP A 140 -19.32 14.88 0.24
C ASP A 140 -18.21 15.80 -0.27
N LYS A 141 -16.98 15.30 -0.30
CA LYS A 141 -15.79 15.96 -0.89
C LYS A 141 -14.99 14.94 -1.68
N ILE A 142 -14.23 15.43 -2.64
CA ILE A 142 -13.39 14.58 -3.50
C ILE A 142 -11.97 15.14 -3.51
N LEU A 143 -10.99 14.30 -3.19
CA LEU A 143 -9.60 14.52 -3.53
C LEU A 143 -9.31 13.80 -4.84
N LYS A 144 -9.24 14.58 -5.92
CA LYS A 144 -9.01 14.05 -7.27
C LYS A 144 -7.55 13.66 -7.47
N LEU A 145 -7.33 12.46 -7.99
CA LEU A 145 -6.02 11.93 -8.36
C LEU A 145 -5.82 12.08 -9.88
N ASP A 146 -4.99 13.02 -10.30
CA ASP A 146 -4.67 13.21 -11.72
C ASP A 146 -3.36 12.46 -12.05
N ILE A 147 -3.47 11.12 -12.19
CA ILE A 147 -2.32 10.25 -12.49
C ILE A 147 -2.07 10.24 -13.99
N PRO A 148 -0.88 10.64 -14.49
CA PRO A 148 -0.56 10.53 -15.90
C PRO A 148 -0.73 9.10 -16.41
N SER A 149 -1.37 8.95 -17.58
CA SER A 149 -1.56 7.64 -18.20
C SER A 149 -0.23 6.93 -18.45
N PHE A 150 -0.23 5.62 -18.30
CA PHE A 150 0.94 4.77 -18.48
C PHE A 150 0.50 3.38 -18.97
N GLU A 151 1.45 2.52 -19.29
CA GLU A 151 1.17 1.15 -19.69
C GLU A 151 0.40 0.38 -18.62
N GLY A 152 -0.57 -0.44 -19.03
CA GLY A 152 -1.40 -1.23 -18.14
C GLY A 152 -0.58 -2.34 -17.45
N ALA A 153 -0.63 -2.39 -16.14
CA ALA A 153 -0.02 -3.42 -15.29
C ALA A 153 -0.76 -3.47 -13.95
N PRO A 154 -0.52 -4.49 -13.11
CA PRO A 154 -0.96 -4.47 -11.72
C PRO A 154 -0.57 -3.17 -11.02
N GLY A 155 -1.50 -2.58 -10.27
CA GLY A 155 -1.43 -1.21 -9.78
C GLY A 155 -0.17 -0.89 -8.98
N THR A 156 0.78 -0.21 -9.59
CA THR A 156 2.02 0.27 -8.97
C THR A 156 1.97 1.80 -8.81
N ARG A 157 1.74 2.51 -9.89
CA ARG A 157 1.65 3.98 -9.91
C ARG A 157 0.43 4.49 -9.13
N SER A 158 -0.73 3.86 -9.32
CA SER A 158 -1.96 4.22 -8.60
C SER A 158 -1.86 3.94 -7.10
N TYR A 159 -1.15 2.89 -6.69
CA TYR A 159 -0.85 2.62 -5.29
C TYR A 159 -0.01 3.74 -4.68
N LEU A 160 1.11 4.11 -5.32
CA LEU A 160 1.96 5.23 -4.87
C LEU A 160 1.15 6.51 -4.67
N VAL A 161 0.36 6.89 -5.68
CA VAL A 161 -0.41 8.15 -5.63
C VAL A 161 -1.48 8.11 -4.54
N SER A 162 -2.10 6.95 -4.30
CA SER A 162 -3.02 6.76 -3.17
C SER A 162 -2.31 6.91 -1.83
N VAL A 163 -1.12 6.32 -1.66
CA VAL A 163 -0.30 6.48 -0.44
C VAL A 163 0.08 7.95 -0.23
N MET A 164 0.60 8.62 -1.26
CA MET A 164 1.00 10.02 -1.18
C MET A 164 -0.18 10.93 -0.82
N SER A 165 -1.34 10.73 -1.45
CA SER A 165 -2.54 11.52 -1.17
C SER A 165 -3.00 11.40 0.29
N LEU A 166 -2.98 10.19 0.83
CA LEU A 166 -3.34 9.93 2.23
C LEU A 166 -2.31 10.48 3.21
N LEU A 167 -1.01 10.37 2.93
CA LEU A 167 0.04 10.94 3.76
C LEU A 167 -0.03 12.48 3.80
N LEU A 168 -0.22 13.12 2.65
CA LEU A 168 -0.38 14.57 2.58
C LEU A 168 -1.64 15.05 3.30
N LEU A 169 -2.74 14.29 3.25
CA LEU A 169 -3.93 14.56 4.07
C LEU A 169 -3.63 14.41 5.56
N ALA A 170 -2.95 13.36 5.98
CA ALA A 170 -2.59 13.16 7.38
C ALA A 170 -1.70 14.31 7.91
N ILE A 171 -0.71 14.74 7.12
CA ILE A 171 0.13 15.90 7.43
C ILE A 171 -0.74 17.16 7.53
N ARG A 172 -1.64 17.39 6.57
CA ARG A 172 -2.52 18.56 6.61
C ARG A 172 -3.44 18.56 7.84
N PHE A 173 -3.99 17.42 8.21
CA PHE A 173 -4.87 17.32 9.38
C PHE A 173 -4.13 17.60 10.69
N GLY A 174 -2.93 17.06 10.86
CA GLY A 174 -2.11 17.36 12.02
C GLY A 174 -1.69 18.82 12.10
N GLU A 175 -1.32 19.44 10.98
CA GLU A 175 -1.00 20.86 10.87
C GLU A 175 -2.20 21.73 11.30
N VAL A 176 -3.39 21.49 10.77
CA VAL A 176 -4.61 22.23 11.12
C VAL A 176 -4.98 22.06 12.60
N ARG A 177 -4.78 20.88 13.14
CA ARG A 177 -5.05 20.56 14.55
C ARG A 177 -3.95 20.97 15.52
N LEU A 178 -2.93 21.70 15.02
CA LEU A 178 -1.81 22.23 15.79
C LEU A 178 -1.03 21.16 16.58
N GLN A 179 -0.91 19.95 16.02
CA GLN A 179 -0.14 18.87 16.65
C GLN A 179 1.38 19.12 16.54
N TYR A 180 1.79 19.94 15.60
CA TYR A 180 3.18 20.34 15.34
C TYR A 180 3.23 21.67 14.61
N THR A 181 4.44 22.23 14.48
CA THR A 181 4.68 23.50 13.80
C THR A 181 4.57 23.38 12.27
N MET A 182 4.43 24.51 11.59
CA MET A 182 4.50 24.55 10.13
C MET A 182 5.83 24.02 9.59
N ASP A 183 6.95 24.33 10.28
CA ASP A 183 8.28 23.86 9.88
C ASP A 183 8.36 22.33 9.95
N GLN A 184 7.78 21.73 10.98
CA GLN A 184 7.69 20.26 11.08
C GLN A 184 6.80 19.66 9.97
N ALA A 185 5.68 20.31 9.64
CA ALA A 185 4.84 19.90 8.52
C ALA A 185 5.58 19.97 7.18
N MET A 186 6.39 21.01 6.98
CA MET A 186 7.26 21.14 5.81
C MET A 186 8.31 20.04 5.76
N ALA A 187 8.93 19.72 6.89
CA ALA A 187 9.92 18.64 6.97
C ALA A 187 9.33 17.26 6.59
N TYR A 188 8.11 16.93 7.02
CA TYR A 188 7.42 15.71 6.59
C TYR A 188 7.15 15.70 5.07
N ARG A 189 6.72 16.82 4.50
CA ARG A 189 6.49 16.96 3.05
C ARG A 189 7.78 16.83 2.25
N GLU A 190 8.85 17.42 2.72
CA GLU A 190 10.16 17.35 2.07
C GLU A 190 10.71 15.90 2.09
N ASP A 191 10.50 15.17 3.18
CA ASP A 191 10.91 13.76 3.23
C ASP A 191 10.17 12.90 2.18
N ILE A 192 8.87 13.16 1.94
CA ILE A 192 8.14 12.49 0.84
C ILE A 192 8.83 12.74 -0.51
N LYS A 193 9.23 13.96 -0.82
CA LYS A 193 9.93 14.30 -2.06
C LYS A 193 11.30 13.63 -2.15
N ASN A 194 12.05 13.67 -1.05
CA ASN A 194 13.39 13.10 -0.98
C ASN A 194 13.40 11.60 -1.19
N GLN A 195 12.31 10.87 -0.85
CA GLN A 195 12.15 9.46 -1.15
C GLN A 195 12.25 9.17 -2.66
N GLY A 196 11.74 10.06 -3.51
CA GLY A 196 11.83 9.92 -4.97
C GLY A 196 13.26 9.97 -5.48
N GLN A 197 14.05 10.95 -5.03
CA GLN A 197 15.45 11.08 -5.44
C GLN A 197 16.29 9.90 -4.90
N ALA A 198 16.08 9.52 -3.65
CA ALA A 198 16.78 8.38 -3.05
C ALA A 198 16.44 7.05 -3.76
N LEU A 199 15.18 6.86 -4.17
CA LEU A 199 14.78 5.71 -4.95
C LEU A 199 15.50 5.68 -6.31
N LYS A 200 15.59 6.82 -7.02
CA LYS A 200 16.27 6.93 -8.30
C LYS A 200 17.73 6.46 -8.23
N GLU A 201 18.41 6.79 -7.14
CA GLU A 201 19.80 6.40 -6.92
C GLU A 201 19.95 4.90 -6.65
N LEU A 202 18.99 4.28 -5.99
CA LEU A 202 19.01 2.85 -5.62
C LEU A 202 18.46 1.93 -6.71
N LEU A 203 17.64 2.43 -7.63
CA LEU A 203 16.95 1.62 -8.65
C LEU A 203 17.87 0.69 -9.43
N PRO A 204 19.04 1.11 -9.95
CA PRO A 204 19.89 0.22 -10.77
C PRO A 204 20.33 -1.04 -9.99
N GLN A 205 20.74 -0.89 -8.74
CA GLN A 205 21.14 -2.01 -7.89
C GLN A 205 19.93 -2.85 -7.45
N MET A 206 18.81 -2.20 -7.15
CA MET A 206 17.56 -2.86 -6.79
C MET A 206 17.05 -3.76 -7.92
N GLU A 207 17.03 -3.28 -9.15
CA GLU A 207 16.64 -4.03 -10.33
C GLU A 207 17.53 -5.25 -10.55
N GLU A 208 18.86 -5.08 -10.47
CA GLU A 208 19.79 -6.18 -10.62
C GLU A 208 19.55 -7.27 -9.57
N THR A 209 19.40 -6.88 -8.30
CA THR A 209 19.17 -7.82 -7.20
C THR A 209 17.82 -8.51 -7.32
N CYS A 210 16.74 -7.76 -7.65
CA CYS A 210 15.41 -8.33 -7.89
C CYS A 210 15.40 -9.31 -9.07
N ALA A 211 16.15 -9.03 -10.15
CA ALA A 211 16.25 -9.95 -11.29
C ALA A 211 16.97 -11.25 -10.92
N GLN A 212 18.00 -11.19 -10.07
CA GLN A 212 18.68 -12.38 -9.56
C GLN A 212 17.76 -13.22 -8.67
N VAL A 213 16.99 -12.57 -7.78
CA VAL A 213 15.97 -13.22 -6.95
C VAL A 213 14.91 -13.90 -7.82
N ALA A 214 14.35 -13.18 -8.78
CA ALA A 214 13.33 -13.71 -9.68
C ALA A 214 13.82 -14.94 -10.46
N GLY A 215 15.05 -14.89 -10.97
CA GLY A 215 15.66 -16.03 -11.66
C GLY A 215 15.81 -17.28 -10.81
N LYS A 216 16.11 -17.12 -9.51
CA LYS A 216 16.20 -18.23 -8.54
C LYS A 216 14.83 -18.74 -8.09
N TRP A 217 13.84 -17.85 -7.98
CA TRP A 217 12.55 -18.15 -7.35
C TRP A 217 11.40 -18.43 -8.32
N LYS A 218 11.63 -18.28 -9.64
CA LYS A 218 10.60 -18.46 -10.67
C LYS A 218 9.84 -19.79 -10.62
N ASP A 219 10.48 -20.84 -10.14
CA ASP A 219 9.89 -22.18 -10.05
C ASP A 219 9.26 -22.49 -8.68
N PHE A 220 9.39 -21.59 -7.69
CA PHE A 220 8.78 -21.81 -6.38
C PHE A 220 7.25 -21.83 -6.49
N PRO A 221 6.58 -22.73 -5.77
CA PRO A 221 5.12 -22.85 -5.81
C PRO A 221 4.41 -21.76 -5.01
N CYS A 222 5.08 -21.17 -4.02
CA CYS A 222 4.47 -20.19 -3.11
C CYS A 222 5.48 -19.21 -2.53
N TYR A 223 4.91 -18.10 -2.01
CA TYR A 223 5.66 -16.99 -1.44
C TYR A 223 5.04 -16.52 -0.13
N ASP A 224 5.89 -16.13 0.81
CA ASP A 224 5.52 -15.66 2.14
C ASP A 224 6.06 -14.23 2.35
N PHE A 225 5.18 -13.26 2.61
CA PHE A 225 5.54 -11.87 2.81
C PHE A 225 5.29 -11.47 4.27
N ILE A 226 6.33 -10.97 4.94
CA ILE A 226 6.30 -10.70 6.36
C ILE A 226 6.66 -9.24 6.64
N GLY A 227 5.91 -8.59 7.53
CA GLY A 227 6.19 -7.23 7.98
C GLY A 227 5.38 -6.89 9.22
N ALA A 228 5.75 -5.80 9.91
CA ALA A 228 5.00 -5.31 11.07
C ALA A 228 4.94 -3.78 11.07
N GLY A 229 3.93 -3.19 11.69
CA GLY A 229 3.77 -1.74 11.73
C GLY A 229 3.70 -1.13 10.33
N PHE A 230 4.56 -0.15 10.03
CA PHE A 230 4.64 0.50 8.71
C PHE A 230 5.02 -0.47 7.59
N ASP A 231 5.80 -1.52 7.89
CA ASP A 231 6.26 -2.49 6.89
C ASP A 231 5.18 -3.51 6.51
N TYR A 232 4.14 -3.69 7.34
CA TYR A 232 3.09 -4.69 7.11
C TYR A 232 2.29 -4.44 5.82
N ALA A 233 1.98 -3.18 5.52
CA ALA A 233 1.25 -2.85 4.30
C ALA A 233 2.05 -3.17 3.03
N THR A 234 3.38 -3.02 3.08
CA THR A 234 4.28 -3.42 1.99
C THR A 234 4.30 -4.94 1.81
N ALA A 235 4.31 -5.70 2.90
CA ALA A 235 4.19 -7.15 2.86
C ALA A 235 2.84 -7.59 2.27
N TRP A 236 1.74 -6.96 2.70
CA TRP A 236 0.41 -7.19 2.14
C TRP A 236 0.38 -6.87 0.64
N PHE A 237 0.91 -5.74 0.23
CA PHE A 237 0.97 -5.34 -1.18
C PHE A 237 1.81 -6.31 -2.01
N GLY A 238 2.94 -6.78 -1.48
CA GLY A 238 3.84 -7.72 -2.15
C GLY A 238 3.16 -9.05 -2.50
N HIS A 239 2.41 -9.64 -1.56
CA HIS A 239 1.68 -10.88 -1.85
C HIS A 239 0.65 -10.68 -2.97
N ALA A 240 -0.06 -9.55 -2.96
CA ALA A 240 -1.04 -9.23 -3.99
C ALA A 240 -0.37 -9.13 -5.37
N LYS A 241 0.81 -8.50 -5.45
CA LYS A 241 1.54 -8.37 -6.73
C LYS A 241 2.01 -9.72 -7.28
N ILE A 242 2.43 -10.65 -6.44
CA ILE A 242 2.73 -12.03 -6.90
C ILE A 242 1.48 -12.69 -7.47
N LEU A 243 0.35 -12.65 -6.75
CA LEU A 243 -0.92 -13.22 -7.23
C LEU A 243 -1.36 -12.62 -8.57
N GLU A 244 -1.36 -11.30 -8.68
CA GLU A 244 -1.82 -10.59 -9.88
C GLU A 244 -0.90 -10.81 -11.08
N ALA A 245 0.41 -10.74 -10.87
CA ALA A 245 1.37 -10.82 -11.96
C ALA A 245 1.67 -12.26 -12.39
N THR A 246 1.72 -13.20 -11.47
CA THR A 246 2.26 -14.54 -11.74
C THR A 246 1.25 -15.69 -11.60
N GLY A 247 0.10 -15.46 -10.95
CA GLY A 247 -0.86 -16.52 -10.60
C GLY A 247 -0.38 -17.51 -9.55
N LYS A 248 0.85 -17.35 -9.04
CA LYS A 248 1.38 -18.21 -8.00
C LYS A 248 0.81 -17.84 -6.64
N PHE A 249 0.64 -18.83 -5.78
CA PHE A 249 0.14 -18.59 -4.45
C PHE A 249 1.10 -17.72 -3.63
N ALA A 250 0.57 -16.74 -2.95
CA ALA A 250 1.31 -15.92 -2.03
C ALA A 250 0.44 -15.56 -0.83
N MET A 251 1.07 -15.38 0.31
CA MET A 251 0.42 -14.95 1.54
C MET A 251 1.22 -13.85 2.21
N HIS A 252 0.59 -13.16 3.14
CA HIS A 252 1.22 -12.16 3.99
C HIS A 252 0.88 -12.42 5.45
N ILE A 253 1.77 -12.02 6.33
CA ILE A 253 1.55 -12.19 7.76
C ILE A 253 2.30 -11.11 8.56
N ASN A 254 1.79 -10.80 9.75
CA ASN A 254 2.49 -9.97 10.71
C ASN A 254 3.72 -10.72 11.24
N THR A 255 4.80 -9.99 11.51
CA THR A 255 6.07 -10.56 11.99
C THR A 255 5.90 -11.42 13.25
N GLU A 256 5.07 -11.01 14.22
CA GLU A 256 4.82 -11.82 15.40
C GLU A 256 4.02 -13.08 15.07
N GLU A 257 2.94 -12.94 14.30
CA GLU A 257 2.07 -14.06 13.93
C GLU A 257 2.79 -15.11 13.05
N TRP A 258 3.86 -14.71 12.37
CA TRP A 258 4.69 -15.65 11.62
C TRP A 258 5.24 -16.77 12.51
N PHE A 259 5.66 -16.47 13.72
CA PHE A 259 6.17 -17.45 14.69
C PHE A 259 5.09 -18.41 15.19
N HIS A 260 3.84 -17.99 15.14
CA HIS A 260 2.69 -18.79 15.59
C HIS A 260 2.07 -19.64 14.49
N LEU A 261 2.28 -19.27 13.20
CA LEU A 261 1.61 -19.89 12.06
C LEU A 261 2.59 -20.33 10.97
N ASN A 262 3.16 -19.40 10.21
CA ASN A 262 3.94 -19.71 9.01
C ASN A 262 5.29 -20.37 9.31
N PHE A 263 5.78 -20.22 10.52
CA PHE A 263 6.95 -20.96 11.03
C PHE A 263 6.81 -22.47 10.85
N PHE A 264 5.60 -23.01 10.98
CA PHE A 264 5.31 -24.45 10.90
C PHE A 264 5.05 -24.94 9.47
N ALA A 265 5.15 -24.08 8.45
CA ALA A 265 4.92 -24.48 7.07
C ALA A 265 5.96 -25.54 6.63
N ARG A 266 5.47 -26.63 6.03
CA ARG A 266 6.33 -27.61 5.37
C ARG A 266 6.93 -27.02 4.11
N ASN A 267 7.93 -27.66 3.53
CA ASN A 267 8.58 -27.23 2.29
C ASN A 267 9.18 -25.82 2.36
N ALA A 268 9.69 -25.44 3.54
CA ALA A 268 10.27 -24.13 3.78
C ALA A 268 11.34 -23.73 2.74
N ARG A 269 12.08 -24.71 2.19
CA ARG A 269 13.13 -24.49 1.19
C ARG A 269 12.62 -24.14 -0.22
N GLU A 270 11.34 -24.36 -0.48
CA GLU A 270 10.68 -24.09 -1.77
C GLU A 270 9.69 -22.90 -1.67
N MET A 271 9.79 -22.15 -0.58
CA MET A 271 8.94 -21.00 -0.31
C MET A 271 9.76 -19.71 -0.33
N GLY A 272 9.54 -18.86 -1.32
CA GLY A 272 10.18 -17.54 -1.38
C GLY A 272 9.73 -16.68 -0.19
N THR A 273 10.63 -16.37 0.73
CA THR A 273 10.30 -15.64 1.95
C THR A 273 10.84 -14.21 1.87
N VAL A 274 9.94 -13.23 1.89
CA VAL A 274 10.27 -11.79 1.83
C VAL A 274 9.93 -11.14 3.16
N VAL A 275 10.94 -10.59 3.82
CA VAL A 275 10.79 -9.82 5.06
C VAL A 275 10.97 -8.35 4.76
N VAL A 276 9.97 -7.55 5.04
CA VAL A 276 10.07 -6.09 5.01
C VAL A 276 10.39 -5.62 6.42
N ALA A 277 11.58 -5.05 6.62
CA ALA A 277 12.08 -4.74 7.94
C ALA A 277 13.02 -3.53 7.93
N ASN A 278 12.46 -2.35 8.19
CA ASN A 278 13.21 -1.11 8.20
C ASN A 278 13.78 -0.79 9.58
N THR A 279 14.99 -0.24 9.61
CA THR A 279 15.76 0.01 10.86
C THR A 279 15.09 1.03 11.77
N THR A 280 14.30 1.95 11.22
CA THR A 280 13.55 2.97 11.96
C THR A 280 12.17 2.50 12.42
N ASN A 281 11.74 1.29 12.01
CA ASN A 281 10.48 0.71 12.48
C ASN A 281 10.61 0.23 13.93
N PRO A 282 9.72 0.60 14.87
CA PRO A 282 9.74 0.10 16.24
C PRO A 282 9.73 -1.44 16.36
N CYS A 283 9.23 -2.14 15.34
CA CYS A 283 9.19 -3.60 15.32
C CYS A 283 10.47 -4.25 14.77
N HIS A 284 11.50 -3.48 14.42
CA HIS A 284 12.74 -3.98 13.79
C HIS A 284 13.41 -5.12 14.57
N SER A 285 13.48 -5.03 15.90
CA SER A 285 14.09 -6.07 16.74
C SER A 285 13.43 -7.44 16.52
N ARG A 286 12.10 -7.48 16.39
CA ARG A 286 11.35 -8.72 16.18
C ARG A 286 11.54 -9.24 14.75
N SER A 287 11.60 -8.36 13.77
CA SER A 287 11.92 -8.73 12.39
C SER A 287 13.33 -9.34 12.26
N ARG A 288 14.30 -8.80 13.01
CA ARG A 288 15.66 -9.36 13.07
C ARG A 288 15.69 -10.77 13.66
N GLU A 289 14.92 -11.04 14.71
CA GLU A 289 14.77 -12.40 15.26
C GLU A 289 14.12 -13.34 14.25
N MET A 290 13.12 -12.86 13.52
CA MET A 290 12.44 -13.62 12.48
C MET A 290 13.40 -14.03 11.36
N VAL A 291 14.28 -13.13 10.90
CA VAL A 291 15.32 -13.43 9.89
C VAL A 291 16.21 -14.57 10.35
N LYS A 292 16.66 -14.56 11.61
CA LYS A 292 17.45 -15.65 12.20
C LYS A 292 16.71 -16.98 12.11
N TYR A 293 15.46 -17.05 12.57
CA TYR A 293 14.69 -18.29 12.56
C TYR A 293 14.29 -18.77 11.16
N ALA A 294 14.13 -17.85 10.20
CA ALA A 294 13.95 -18.22 8.80
C ALA A 294 15.20 -18.94 8.24
N ASN A 295 16.40 -18.49 8.62
CA ASN A 295 17.65 -19.14 8.28
C ASN A 295 17.78 -20.54 8.91
N GLU A 296 17.42 -20.68 10.19
CA GLU A 296 17.39 -22.00 10.87
C GLU A 296 16.47 -23.00 10.14
N LEU A 297 15.41 -22.52 9.51
CA LEU A 297 14.51 -23.31 8.67
C LEU A 297 15.00 -23.46 7.22
N HIS A 298 16.16 -22.89 6.88
CA HIS A 298 16.72 -22.88 5.52
C HIS A 298 15.76 -22.28 4.47
N ARG A 299 14.99 -21.26 4.83
CA ARG A 299 14.12 -20.56 3.89
C ARG A 299 14.93 -19.73 2.90
N PRO A 300 14.63 -19.77 1.59
CA PRO A 300 15.13 -18.78 0.65
C PRO A 300 14.64 -17.38 1.07
N LEU A 301 15.58 -16.49 1.44
CA LEU A 301 15.27 -15.28 2.20
C LEU A 301 15.72 -14.02 1.46
N VAL A 302 14.78 -13.08 1.34
CA VAL A 302 14.99 -11.70 0.93
C VAL A 302 14.61 -10.79 2.07
N VAL A 303 15.44 -9.81 2.39
CA VAL A 303 15.15 -8.76 3.35
C VAL A 303 15.13 -7.41 2.61
N ILE A 304 13.96 -6.77 2.59
CA ILE A 304 13.79 -5.40 2.06
C ILE A 304 13.98 -4.45 3.25
N THR A 305 15.02 -3.62 3.19
CA THR A 305 15.41 -2.78 4.32
C THR A 305 16.14 -1.50 3.89
N ASP A 306 16.03 -0.46 4.70
CA ASP A 306 16.85 0.75 4.63
C ASP A 306 18.24 0.58 5.27
N GLY A 307 18.45 -0.56 5.95
CA GLY A 307 19.69 -0.96 6.62
C GLY A 307 20.57 -1.89 5.77
N ASP A 308 21.37 -2.70 6.44
CA ASP A 308 22.24 -3.72 5.84
C ASP A 308 22.32 -4.98 6.72
N ALA A 309 23.13 -5.97 6.32
CA ALA A 309 23.27 -7.23 7.06
C ALA A 309 23.71 -7.05 8.52
N SER A 310 24.43 -5.98 8.87
CA SER A 310 24.86 -5.74 10.26
C SER A 310 23.69 -5.40 11.18
N ASP A 311 22.62 -4.79 10.64
CA ASP A 311 21.39 -4.50 11.38
C ASP A 311 20.60 -5.79 11.72
N PHE A 312 20.94 -6.89 11.06
CA PHE A 312 20.37 -8.24 11.26
C PHE A 312 21.38 -9.24 11.83
N ASN A 313 22.37 -8.76 12.61
CA ASN A 313 23.42 -9.57 13.22
C ASN A 313 24.29 -10.38 12.20
N GLY A 314 24.37 -9.94 10.96
CA GLY A 314 25.10 -10.64 9.90
C GLY A 314 24.42 -11.90 9.39
N GLU A 315 23.12 -12.07 9.64
CA GLU A 315 22.34 -13.21 9.14
C GLU A 315 22.38 -13.30 7.61
N GLU A 316 22.41 -14.51 7.08
CA GLU A 316 22.48 -14.75 5.64
C GLU A 316 21.12 -14.46 4.98
N ALA A 317 21.09 -13.53 4.03
CA ALA A 317 19.91 -13.20 3.25
C ALA A 317 20.30 -12.42 1.98
N THR A 318 19.39 -12.33 1.01
CA THR A 318 19.53 -11.34 -0.05
C THR A 318 18.94 -10.02 0.42
N TYR A 319 19.78 -9.05 0.72
CA TYR A 319 19.36 -7.72 1.16
C TYR A 319 19.07 -6.83 -0.04
N ILE A 320 17.85 -6.27 -0.09
CA ILE A 320 17.45 -5.29 -1.09
C ILE A 320 17.30 -3.94 -0.41
N LYS A 321 18.19 -3.03 -0.75
CA LYS A 321 18.22 -1.69 -0.18
C LYS A 321 17.07 -0.84 -0.69
N VAL A 322 16.39 -0.15 0.24
CA VAL A 322 15.37 0.86 -0.04
C VAL A 322 15.77 2.20 0.56
N PRO A 323 15.19 3.32 0.11
CA PRO A 323 15.47 4.64 0.67
C PRO A 323 15.27 4.68 2.18
N LYS A 324 16.22 5.28 2.90
CA LYS A 324 16.07 5.50 4.34
C LYS A 324 15.21 6.73 4.58
N PRO A 325 14.05 6.61 5.24
CA PRO A 325 13.22 7.75 5.54
C PRO A 325 13.81 8.57 6.69
N LEU A 326 13.58 9.88 6.66
CA LEU A 326 13.84 10.72 7.82
C LEU A 326 12.78 10.49 8.92
N TYR A 327 11.55 10.21 8.48
CA TYR A 327 10.42 9.91 9.35
C TYR A 327 9.77 8.57 8.97
N PRO A 328 9.49 7.67 9.92
CA PRO A 328 8.90 6.35 9.61
C PRO A 328 7.61 6.39 8.80
N ILE A 329 6.84 7.48 8.90
CA ILE A 329 5.59 7.67 8.17
C ILE A 329 5.76 7.71 6.64
N THR A 330 6.96 7.99 6.12
CA THR A 330 7.23 8.09 4.68
C THR A 330 7.75 6.78 4.06
N MET A 331 8.03 5.75 4.88
CA MET A 331 8.42 4.40 4.40
C MET A 331 7.55 3.88 3.25
N PRO A 332 6.21 3.98 3.32
CA PRO A 332 5.34 3.40 2.30
C PRO A 332 5.47 4.02 0.91
N VAL A 333 6.12 5.19 0.79
CA VAL A 333 6.25 5.90 -0.50
C VAL A 333 7.10 5.12 -1.50
N THR A 334 8.14 4.41 -1.06
CA THR A 334 9.09 3.74 -1.96
C THR A 334 9.36 2.28 -1.64
N HIS A 335 9.10 1.82 -0.41
CA HIS A 335 9.52 0.50 0.06
C HIS A 335 8.81 -0.68 -0.63
N PHE A 336 7.75 -0.41 -1.38
CA PHE A 336 7.06 -1.42 -2.19
C PHE A 336 7.71 -1.67 -3.56
N ALA A 337 8.64 -0.84 -4.01
CA ALA A 337 9.27 -0.98 -5.33
C ALA A 337 9.92 -2.35 -5.56
N PRO A 338 10.71 -2.93 -4.60
CA PRO A 338 11.32 -4.25 -4.79
C PRO A 338 10.29 -5.37 -4.99
N VAL A 339 9.16 -5.36 -4.27
CA VAL A 339 8.15 -6.43 -4.40
C VAL A 339 7.48 -6.40 -5.77
N CYS A 340 7.29 -5.20 -6.34
CA CYS A 340 6.82 -5.04 -7.72
C CYS A 340 7.82 -5.58 -8.73
N LEU A 341 9.11 -5.27 -8.57
CA LEU A 341 10.16 -5.76 -9.48
C LEU A 341 10.30 -7.28 -9.43
N ILE A 342 10.27 -7.90 -8.25
CA ILE A 342 10.32 -9.36 -8.11
C ILE A 342 9.12 -9.99 -8.83
N ALA A 343 7.91 -9.50 -8.60
CA ALA A 343 6.70 -10.01 -9.26
C ALA A 343 6.74 -9.82 -10.78
N ALA A 344 7.17 -8.64 -11.25
CA ALA A 344 7.32 -8.32 -12.66
C ALA A 344 8.30 -9.26 -13.36
N TYR A 345 9.46 -9.48 -12.76
CA TYR A 345 10.49 -10.32 -13.37
C TYR A 345 10.15 -11.81 -13.34
N ILE A 346 9.51 -12.30 -12.27
CA ILE A 346 8.99 -13.68 -12.25
C ILE A 346 7.95 -13.86 -13.36
N SER A 347 6.98 -12.93 -13.48
CA SER A 347 5.97 -12.98 -14.54
C SER A 347 6.60 -13.04 -15.94
N GLU A 348 7.60 -12.20 -16.22
CA GLU A 348 8.33 -12.18 -17.49
C GLU A 348 9.05 -13.49 -17.76
N ILE A 349 9.76 -14.05 -16.77
CA ILE A 349 10.53 -15.28 -16.91
C ILE A 349 9.63 -16.49 -17.20
N ILE A 350 8.49 -16.57 -16.53
CA ILE A 350 7.54 -17.70 -16.71
C ILE A 350 6.58 -17.47 -17.88
N GLY A 351 6.59 -16.29 -18.51
CA GLY A 351 5.72 -15.95 -19.63
C GLY A 351 4.24 -15.79 -19.24
N GLU A 352 3.95 -15.39 -17.97
CA GLU A 352 2.59 -15.26 -17.49
C GLU A 352 1.99 -13.87 -17.83
N LYS A 353 0.73 -13.86 -18.26
CA LYS A 353 -0.02 -12.63 -18.49
C LYS A 353 -0.62 -12.10 -17.17
N TYR A 354 -0.57 -10.79 -16.95
CA TYR A 354 -1.21 -10.16 -15.80
C TYR A 354 -2.72 -10.49 -15.76
N GLY A 355 -3.22 -10.85 -14.57
CA GLY A 355 -4.62 -11.25 -14.42
C GLY A 355 -5.03 -12.42 -15.34
N ARG A 356 -4.08 -13.26 -15.74
CA ARG A 356 -4.27 -14.38 -16.70
C ARG A 356 -4.78 -13.89 -18.06
N GLY A 357 -4.56 -12.59 -18.39
CA GLY A 357 -5.00 -11.97 -19.63
C GLY A 357 -6.51 -11.86 -19.80
N CYS A 358 -7.29 -12.11 -18.73
CA CYS A 358 -8.75 -12.27 -18.82
C CYS A 358 -9.18 -13.31 -19.88
N GLU A 359 -8.42 -14.40 -20.01
CA GLU A 359 -8.66 -15.48 -20.98
C GLU A 359 -9.06 -16.78 -20.25
N GLY A 360 -9.67 -17.74 -20.98
CA GLY A 360 -10.06 -19.04 -20.42
C GLY A 360 -10.99 -18.91 -19.22
N ASP A 361 -10.63 -19.56 -18.11
CA ASP A 361 -11.39 -19.53 -16.87
C ASP A 361 -11.53 -18.14 -16.25
N TRP A 362 -10.71 -17.18 -16.66
CA TRP A 362 -10.74 -15.77 -16.19
C TRP A 362 -11.42 -14.80 -17.16
N ALA A 363 -12.01 -15.25 -18.25
CA ALA A 363 -12.64 -14.37 -19.25
C ALA A 363 -13.75 -13.47 -18.66
N PHE A 364 -14.43 -13.91 -17.60
CA PHE A 364 -15.46 -13.13 -16.92
C PHE A 364 -14.91 -11.93 -16.10
N CYS A 365 -13.59 -11.83 -15.93
CA CYS A 365 -12.94 -10.74 -15.19
C CYS A 365 -12.61 -9.53 -16.06
N GLU A 366 -12.91 -9.56 -17.35
CA GLU A 366 -12.62 -8.46 -18.28
C GLU A 366 -13.17 -7.14 -17.74
N ASP A 367 -12.37 -6.08 -17.84
CA ASP A 367 -12.69 -4.74 -17.31
C ASP A 367 -13.04 -4.70 -15.80
N GLY A 368 -12.72 -5.73 -15.05
CA GLY A 368 -13.05 -5.82 -13.62
C GLY A 368 -14.54 -6.09 -13.37
N ALA A 369 -15.24 -6.73 -14.30
CA ALA A 369 -16.68 -7.01 -14.19
C ALA A 369 -17.08 -7.69 -12.88
N CYS A 370 -16.25 -8.62 -12.36
CA CYS A 370 -16.49 -9.33 -11.10
C CYS A 370 -16.53 -8.40 -9.85
N VAL A 371 -15.91 -7.23 -9.90
CA VAL A 371 -15.90 -6.27 -8.78
C VAL A 371 -16.81 -5.08 -9.00
N LYS A 372 -17.17 -4.78 -10.26
CA LYS A 372 -18.07 -3.67 -10.61
C LYS A 372 -19.54 -4.10 -10.61
N ASN A 373 -19.84 -5.30 -11.13
CA ASN A 373 -21.21 -5.78 -11.36
C ASN A 373 -21.74 -6.60 -10.17
N SER A 374 -21.55 -6.11 -8.96
CA SER A 374 -22.03 -6.76 -7.75
C SER A 374 -23.23 -6.01 -7.17
N GLU A 375 -24.19 -6.75 -6.58
CA GLU A 375 -25.39 -6.18 -5.97
C GLU A 375 -25.05 -5.18 -4.87
N ILE A 376 -25.72 -4.02 -4.88
CA ILE A 376 -25.61 -2.96 -3.87
C ILE A 376 -26.74 -3.11 -2.86
N ILE A 377 -26.40 -3.29 -1.59
CA ILE A 377 -27.37 -3.42 -0.48
C ILE A 377 -27.05 -2.37 0.59
N VAL A 378 -27.89 -1.36 0.73
CA VAL A 378 -27.72 -0.29 1.73
C VAL A 378 -28.81 -0.39 2.78
N ASP A 379 -28.46 -0.90 3.97
CA ASP A 379 -29.36 -1.05 5.12
C ASP A 379 -29.55 0.20 5.99
#